data_a27a4921c684c64c051aee2e9fda9375
#
_entry.id   a27a4921c684c64c051aee2e9fda9375
#
_cell.length_a   1.000
_cell.length_b   1.000
_cell.length_c   1.000
_cell.angle_alpha   90.00
_cell.angle_beta   90.00
_cell.angle_gamma   90.00
#
_symmetry.space_group_name_H-M   'P 1'
#
loop_
_entity.id
_entity.type
_entity.pdbx_description
1 polymer ?
#
loop_
_entity_poly.entity_id
_entity_poly.type
_entity_poly.pdbx_seq_one_letter_code
_entity_poly.pdbx_strand_id
1 'polypeptide(L)'
;MVFISKMIPTNDKGRFYAFGRVFSGTVATGQKVRIMGPNYVPGGKADLNIKNIQRTVLMMGGKVEAIPDVPCGNTVALVGVDQYLIKQGTISDHEDAHCIKSMKYSVSPVVRVAVEVKNASDLPKLVEGLRKLAKADPLVLCYTEESGEHIVAGCGELHVEICLKDLEEDYAKCPL
;
A
#
# COMPACT_ATOMS: atom_id res chain seq x y z
N MET A 1 -1.69 -17.72 -7.03
CA MET A 1 -0.65 -16.77 -6.55
C MET A 1 -0.88 -15.42 -7.18
N VAL A 2 -0.93 -14.38 -6.37
CA VAL A 2 -1.14 -12.98 -6.79
C VAL A 2 0.00 -12.12 -6.25
N PHE A 3 0.55 -11.24 -7.09
CA PHE A 3 1.52 -10.24 -6.65
C PHE A 3 0.85 -8.86 -6.61
N ILE A 4 0.88 -8.24 -5.43
CA ILE A 4 0.38 -6.88 -5.21
C ILE A 4 1.51 -5.90 -5.47
N SER A 5 1.32 -5.02 -6.45
CA SER A 5 2.34 -4.07 -6.91
C SER A 5 2.18 -2.69 -6.28
N LYS A 6 0.94 -2.25 -6.04
CA LYS A 6 0.67 -0.94 -5.43
C LYS A 6 -0.68 -0.91 -4.72
N MET A 7 -0.83 0.05 -3.84
CA MET A 7 -2.09 0.39 -3.17
C MET A 7 -2.74 1.59 -3.86
N ILE A 8 -3.99 1.43 -4.28
CA ILE A 8 -4.77 2.50 -4.91
C ILE A 8 -5.79 3.00 -3.89
N PRO A 9 -5.80 4.30 -3.55
CA PRO A 9 -6.75 4.84 -2.60
C PRO A 9 -8.20 4.75 -3.14
N THR A 10 -9.14 4.50 -2.25
CA THR A 10 -10.57 4.60 -2.55
C THR A 10 -10.98 6.07 -2.67
N ASN A 11 -12.17 6.35 -3.21
CA ASN A 11 -12.65 7.73 -3.41
C ASN A 11 -12.71 8.55 -2.12
N ASP A 12 -12.97 7.90 -0.98
CA ASP A 12 -12.98 8.51 0.35
C ASP A 12 -11.58 8.56 1.00
N LYS A 13 -10.54 8.03 0.30
CA LYS A 13 -9.14 7.99 0.72
C LYS A 13 -8.88 7.42 2.14
N GLY A 14 -9.90 6.77 2.71
CA GLY A 14 -9.81 6.10 4.01
C GLY A 14 -9.28 4.67 3.93
N ARG A 15 -9.51 3.99 2.81
CA ARG A 15 -9.13 2.61 2.54
C ARG A 15 -8.36 2.52 1.22
N PHE A 16 -7.79 1.34 0.96
CA PHE A 16 -7.02 1.09 -0.26
C PHE A 16 -7.46 -0.19 -0.93
N TYR A 17 -7.40 -0.17 -2.25
CA TYR A 17 -7.43 -1.36 -3.09
C TYR A 17 -6.01 -1.88 -3.26
N ALA A 18 -5.78 -3.15 -2.93
CA ALA A 18 -4.50 -3.81 -3.22
C ALA A 18 -4.51 -4.28 -4.69
N PHE A 19 -3.88 -3.49 -5.54
CA PHE A 19 -3.83 -3.75 -6.98
C PHE A 19 -2.65 -4.63 -7.35
N GLY A 20 -2.92 -5.69 -8.12
CA GLY A 20 -1.91 -6.64 -8.52
C GLY A 20 -2.29 -7.48 -9.73
N ARG A 21 -1.49 -8.51 -9.99
CA ARG A 21 -1.68 -9.47 -11.07
C ARG A 21 -1.75 -10.88 -10.53
N VAL A 22 -2.67 -11.66 -11.06
CA VAL A 22 -2.78 -13.10 -10.80
C VAL A 22 -1.79 -13.83 -11.71
N PHE A 23 -0.77 -14.47 -11.14
CA PHE A 23 0.25 -15.19 -11.86
C PHE A 23 -0.07 -16.67 -12.05
N SER A 24 -0.76 -17.27 -11.08
CA SER A 24 -1.20 -18.66 -11.18
C SER A 24 -2.48 -18.88 -10.40
N GLY A 25 -3.29 -19.85 -10.86
CA GLY A 25 -4.57 -20.20 -10.25
C GLY A 25 -5.64 -19.13 -10.47
N THR A 26 -6.65 -19.14 -9.61
CA THR A 26 -7.78 -18.22 -9.63
C THR A 26 -7.94 -17.63 -8.24
N VAL A 27 -8.18 -16.32 -8.16
CA VAL A 27 -8.49 -15.63 -6.90
C VAL A 27 -9.99 -15.30 -6.85
N ALA A 28 -10.63 -15.58 -5.73
CA ALA A 28 -12.08 -15.39 -5.57
C ALA A 28 -12.43 -14.58 -4.31
N THR A 29 -13.58 -13.92 -4.37
CA THR A 29 -14.20 -13.25 -3.22
C THR A 29 -14.45 -14.25 -2.09
N GLY A 30 -14.11 -13.89 -0.86
CA GLY A 30 -14.27 -14.74 0.33
C GLY A 30 -13.17 -15.80 0.53
N GLN A 31 -12.27 -15.99 -0.43
CA GLN A 31 -11.20 -16.97 -0.36
C GLN A 31 -10.25 -16.67 0.80
N LYS A 32 -9.93 -17.71 1.58
CA LYS A 32 -8.92 -17.64 2.63
C LYS A 32 -7.54 -17.71 2.00
N VAL A 33 -6.70 -16.72 2.28
CA VAL A 33 -5.38 -16.57 1.67
C VAL A 33 -4.31 -16.23 2.70
N ARG A 34 -3.09 -16.54 2.35
CA ARG A 34 -1.86 -16.16 3.05
C ARG A 34 -1.35 -14.87 2.41
N ILE A 35 -1.28 -13.82 3.20
CA ILE A 35 -0.76 -12.51 2.80
C ILE A 35 0.67 -12.44 3.33
N MET A 36 1.61 -12.43 2.42
CA MET A 36 3.04 -12.48 2.69
C MET A 36 3.67 -11.14 2.32
N GLY A 37 4.25 -10.48 3.29
CA GLY A 37 4.99 -9.24 3.08
C GLY A 37 6.38 -9.48 2.48
N PRO A 38 7.13 -8.41 2.16
CA PRO A 38 8.43 -8.52 1.47
C PRO A 38 9.51 -9.25 2.28
N ASN A 39 9.38 -9.31 3.61
CA ASN A 39 10.34 -9.92 4.51
C ASN A 39 9.94 -11.35 4.96
N TYR A 40 8.87 -11.88 4.41
CA TYR A 40 8.44 -13.25 4.74
C TYR A 40 9.45 -14.29 4.27
N VAL A 41 9.76 -15.23 5.17
CA VAL A 41 10.58 -16.40 4.87
C VAL A 41 9.71 -17.64 5.01
N PRO A 42 9.73 -18.58 4.04
CA PRO A 42 8.96 -19.83 4.09
C PRO A 42 9.21 -20.60 5.39
N GLY A 43 8.14 -21.09 6.00
CA GLY A 43 8.20 -21.75 7.30
C GLY A 43 8.20 -20.79 8.51
N GLY A 44 8.42 -19.50 8.30
CA GLY A 44 8.34 -18.48 9.33
C GLY A 44 6.92 -17.95 9.55
N LYS A 45 6.71 -17.27 10.68
CA LYS A 45 5.44 -16.57 10.99
C LYS A 45 5.56 -15.05 10.86
N ALA A 46 6.78 -14.56 10.73
CA ALA A 46 7.04 -13.14 10.58
C ALA A 46 6.53 -12.65 9.22
N ASP A 47 5.88 -11.51 9.20
CA ASP A 47 5.32 -10.86 8.00
C ASP A 47 4.32 -11.73 7.21
N LEU A 48 3.61 -12.63 7.94
CA LEU A 48 2.59 -13.52 7.42
C LEU A 48 1.25 -13.24 8.10
N ASN A 49 0.21 -13.00 7.29
CA ASN A 49 -1.16 -12.88 7.75
C ASN A 49 -2.07 -13.84 6.97
N ILE A 50 -2.93 -14.56 7.68
CA ILE A 50 -3.91 -15.47 7.06
C ILE A 50 -5.28 -14.84 7.23
N LYS A 51 -5.88 -14.39 6.15
CA LYS A 51 -7.16 -13.65 6.14
C LYS A 51 -7.99 -14.00 4.91
N ASN A 52 -9.27 -13.63 4.97
CA ASN A 52 -10.16 -13.78 3.83
C ASN A 52 -10.15 -12.50 2.99
N ILE A 53 -10.17 -12.66 1.67
CA ILE A 53 -10.41 -11.58 0.73
C ILE A 53 -11.87 -11.15 0.88
N GLN A 54 -12.11 -9.89 1.19
CA GLN A 54 -13.49 -9.39 1.36
C GLN A 54 -14.21 -9.28 0.02
N ARG A 55 -13.53 -8.77 -0.99
CA ARG A 55 -14.07 -8.58 -2.34
C ARG A 55 -12.95 -8.54 -3.38
N THR A 56 -13.25 -9.10 -4.54
CA THR A 56 -12.43 -8.96 -5.75
C THR A 56 -13.09 -7.95 -6.68
N VAL A 57 -12.31 -7.02 -7.21
CA VAL A 57 -12.80 -5.98 -8.10
C VAL A 57 -11.89 -5.81 -9.31
N LEU A 58 -12.50 -5.45 -10.42
CA LEU A 58 -11.80 -5.10 -11.66
C LEU A 58 -11.79 -3.57 -11.78
N MET A 59 -10.64 -3.02 -12.13
CA MET A 59 -10.50 -1.59 -12.40
C MET A 59 -10.50 -1.35 -13.91
N MET A 60 -11.52 -0.66 -14.37
CA MET A 60 -11.69 -0.30 -15.79
C MET A 60 -11.73 1.23 -15.91
N GLY A 61 -10.54 1.84 -16.05
CA GLY A 61 -10.43 3.30 -16.03
C GLY A 61 -10.91 3.87 -14.70
N GLY A 62 -11.84 4.81 -14.72
CA GLY A 62 -12.42 5.42 -13.52
C GLY A 62 -13.51 4.60 -12.82
N LYS A 63 -13.87 3.41 -13.36
CA LYS A 63 -14.91 2.55 -12.77
C LYS A 63 -14.32 1.33 -12.08
N VAL A 64 -14.88 1.01 -10.92
CA VAL A 64 -14.55 -0.18 -10.14
C VAL A 64 -15.74 -1.12 -10.18
N GLU A 65 -15.54 -2.33 -10.69
CA GLU A 65 -16.59 -3.33 -10.87
C GLU A 65 -16.30 -4.57 -10.02
N ALA A 66 -17.29 -4.99 -9.22
CA ALA A 66 -17.15 -6.18 -8.40
C ALA A 66 -17.32 -7.43 -9.27
N ILE A 67 -16.39 -8.36 -9.13
CA ILE A 67 -16.39 -9.63 -9.86
C ILE A 67 -16.21 -10.80 -8.87
N PRO A 68 -16.79 -11.97 -9.15
CA PRO A 68 -16.75 -13.11 -8.22
C PRO A 68 -15.33 -13.70 -8.12
N ASP A 69 -14.63 -13.80 -9.23
CA ASP A 69 -13.30 -14.41 -9.33
C ASP A 69 -12.50 -13.87 -10.50
N VAL A 70 -11.19 -14.06 -10.45
CA VAL A 70 -10.23 -13.63 -11.49
C VAL A 70 -9.22 -14.74 -11.75
N PRO A 71 -9.15 -15.27 -12.99
CA PRO A 71 -8.15 -16.26 -13.35
C PRO A 71 -6.76 -15.67 -13.58
N CYS A 72 -5.76 -16.53 -13.66
CA CYS A 72 -4.38 -16.15 -13.94
C CYS A 72 -4.23 -15.36 -15.25
N GLY A 73 -3.20 -14.51 -15.31
CA GLY A 73 -2.90 -13.63 -16.45
C GLY A 73 -3.59 -12.26 -16.38
N ASN A 74 -4.59 -12.10 -15.53
CA ASN A 74 -5.36 -10.86 -15.39
C ASN A 74 -4.90 -10.01 -14.21
N THR A 75 -5.22 -8.72 -14.26
CA THR A 75 -5.09 -7.80 -13.14
C THR A 75 -6.32 -7.86 -12.25
N VAL A 76 -6.13 -7.63 -10.97
CA VAL A 76 -7.18 -7.63 -9.96
C VAL A 76 -6.89 -6.60 -8.90
N ALA A 77 -7.91 -6.05 -8.29
CA ALA A 77 -7.78 -5.29 -7.05
C ALA A 77 -8.56 -5.98 -5.93
N LEU A 78 -7.89 -6.13 -4.80
CA LEU A 78 -8.40 -6.86 -3.64
C LEU A 78 -8.80 -5.88 -2.53
N VAL A 79 -9.95 -6.12 -1.93
CA VAL A 79 -10.45 -5.37 -0.78
C VAL A 79 -10.23 -6.17 0.49
N GLY A 80 -9.79 -5.50 1.56
CA GLY A 80 -9.63 -6.08 2.89
C GLY A 80 -8.24 -6.63 3.20
N VAL A 81 -7.29 -6.50 2.26
CA VAL A 81 -5.88 -6.89 2.45
C VAL A 81 -4.95 -5.71 2.72
N ASP A 82 -5.45 -4.50 2.53
CA ASP A 82 -4.73 -3.23 2.68
C ASP A 82 -4.14 -3.00 4.08
N GLN A 83 -4.74 -3.59 5.11
CA GLN A 83 -4.27 -3.45 6.49
C GLN A 83 -2.99 -4.25 6.77
N TYR A 84 -2.73 -5.28 5.98
CA TYR A 84 -1.65 -6.24 6.20
C TYR A 84 -0.45 -6.01 5.29
N LEU A 85 -0.58 -5.18 4.27
CA LEU A 85 0.48 -4.81 3.34
C LEU A 85 0.72 -3.30 3.38
N ILE A 86 1.98 -2.90 3.37
CA ILE A 86 2.35 -1.49 3.31
C ILE A 86 2.39 -1.02 1.86
N LYS A 87 3.19 -1.67 1.03
CA LYS A 87 3.37 -1.32 -0.39
C LYS A 87 3.15 -2.51 -1.30
N GLN A 88 4.00 -3.50 -1.22
CA GLN A 88 4.03 -4.68 -2.07
C GLN A 88 3.92 -5.95 -1.25
N GLY A 89 3.47 -7.03 -1.86
CA GLY A 89 3.42 -8.32 -1.22
C GLY A 89 2.91 -9.42 -2.14
N THR A 90 2.98 -10.64 -1.67
CA THR A 90 2.52 -11.82 -2.39
C THR A 90 1.36 -12.44 -1.65
N ILE A 91 0.35 -12.85 -2.37
CA ILE A 91 -0.82 -13.56 -1.84
C ILE A 91 -0.86 -14.96 -2.45
N SER A 92 -1.01 -15.96 -1.62
CA SER A 92 -1.14 -17.35 -2.04
C SER A 92 -2.08 -18.13 -1.12
N ASP A 93 -2.61 -19.22 -1.58
CA ASP A 93 -3.34 -20.21 -0.79
C ASP A 93 -2.43 -21.38 -0.37
N HIS A 94 -1.26 -21.54 -1.00
CA HIS A 94 -0.33 -22.62 -0.73
C HIS A 94 0.58 -22.34 0.47
N GLU A 95 0.82 -23.36 1.31
CA GLU A 95 1.61 -23.19 2.55
C GLU A 95 3.09 -22.98 2.31
N ASP A 96 3.66 -23.68 1.33
CA ASP A 96 5.08 -23.60 0.98
C ASP A 96 5.38 -22.54 -0.09
N ALA A 97 4.45 -21.60 -0.31
CA ALA A 97 4.64 -20.56 -1.29
C ALA A 97 5.77 -19.59 -0.87
N HIS A 98 6.62 -19.28 -1.83
CA HIS A 98 7.64 -18.24 -1.68
C HIS A 98 7.10 -16.87 -2.09
N CYS A 99 7.59 -15.83 -1.45
CA CYS A 99 7.29 -14.47 -1.89
C CYS A 99 7.92 -14.17 -3.24
N ILE A 100 7.16 -13.53 -4.11
CA ILE A 100 7.72 -12.88 -5.29
C ILE A 100 8.59 -11.73 -4.80
N LYS A 101 9.81 -11.63 -5.31
CA LYS A 101 10.75 -10.61 -4.90
C LYS A 101 10.22 -9.21 -5.23
N SER A 102 10.25 -8.33 -4.24
CA SER A 102 9.83 -6.94 -4.42
C SER A 102 10.66 -6.24 -5.49
N MET A 103 9.99 -5.41 -6.28
CA MET A 103 10.66 -4.56 -7.26
C MET A 103 11.56 -3.55 -6.53
N LYS A 104 12.82 -3.47 -6.96
CA LYS A 104 13.74 -2.44 -6.50
C LYS A 104 13.59 -1.23 -7.41
N TYR A 105 13.38 -0.06 -6.81
CA TYR A 105 13.36 1.19 -7.54
C TYR A 105 14.80 1.70 -7.71
N SER A 106 15.15 2.11 -8.92
CA SER A 106 16.50 2.60 -9.24
C SER A 106 16.76 4.03 -8.75
N VAL A 107 15.70 4.75 -8.35
CA VAL A 107 15.78 6.15 -7.93
C VAL A 107 15.71 6.22 -6.41
N SER A 108 16.75 6.79 -5.81
CA SER A 108 16.75 7.15 -4.39
C SER A 108 16.09 8.51 -4.20
N PRO A 109 15.37 8.75 -3.09
CA PRO A 109 14.83 10.07 -2.77
C PRO A 109 15.96 11.09 -2.60
N VAL A 110 15.90 12.19 -3.35
CA VAL A 110 16.93 13.26 -3.35
C VAL A 110 16.45 14.51 -2.61
N VAL A 111 15.15 14.76 -2.62
CA VAL A 111 14.53 15.91 -1.92
C VAL A 111 13.90 15.41 -0.63
N ARG A 112 14.24 16.09 0.47
CA ARG A 112 13.73 15.80 1.81
C ARG A 112 13.16 17.06 2.41
N VAL A 113 11.97 16.95 2.99
CA VAL A 113 11.29 18.07 3.66
C VAL A 113 10.81 17.58 5.02
N ALA A 114 11.11 18.38 6.06
CA ALA A 114 10.53 18.17 7.37
C ALA A 114 9.09 18.70 7.38
N VAL A 115 8.19 17.94 7.98
CA VAL A 115 6.76 18.26 8.04
C VAL A 115 6.35 18.36 9.51
N GLU A 116 5.73 19.47 9.85
CA GLU A 116 5.25 19.73 11.20
C GLU A 116 3.78 20.24 11.14
N VAL A 117 3.00 19.93 12.16
CA VAL A 117 1.63 20.40 12.28
C VAL A 117 1.58 21.76 12.97
N LYS A 118 0.73 22.68 12.51
CA LYS A 118 0.52 23.97 13.16
C LYS A 118 -0.04 23.84 14.58
N ASN A 119 -0.86 22.80 14.83
CA ASN A 119 -1.44 22.53 16.14
C ASN A 119 -0.96 21.17 16.67
N ALA A 120 -0.38 21.13 17.84
CA ALA A 120 0.12 19.90 18.46
C ALA A 120 -0.95 18.80 18.64
N SER A 121 -2.23 19.17 18.75
CA SER A 121 -3.37 18.24 18.82
C SER A 121 -3.55 17.41 17.55
N ASP A 122 -3.04 17.86 16.39
CA ASP A 122 -3.19 17.20 15.11
C ASP A 122 -2.04 16.23 14.79
N LEU A 123 -1.05 16.11 15.68
CA LEU A 123 0.08 15.17 15.50
C LEU A 123 -0.34 13.73 15.20
N PRO A 124 -1.34 13.13 15.87
CA PRO A 124 -1.79 11.78 15.54
C PRO A 124 -2.36 11.68 14.11
N LYS A 125 -3.03 12.74 13.62
CA LYS A 125 -3.55 12.81 12.25
C LYS A 125 -2.41 12.84 11.23
N LEU A 126 -1.35 13.61 11.52
CA LEU A 126 -0.16 13.66 10.68
C LEU A 126 0.50 12.28 10.57
N VAL A 127 0.72 11.59 11.68
CA VAL A 127 1.34 10.25 11.69
C VAL A 127 0.51 9.24 10.90
N GLU A 128 -0.81 9.26 11.07
CA GLU A 128 -1.70 8.40 10.27
C GLU A 128 -1.71 8.80 8.79
N GLY A 129 -1.71 10.09 8.50
CA GLY A 129 -1.60 10.64 7.14
C GLY A 129 -0.33 10.19 6.43
N LEU A 130 0.82 10.28 7.10
CA LEU A 130 2.11 9.82 6.58
C LEU A 130 2.12 8.32 6.27
N ARG A 131 1.47 7.50 7.10
CA ARG A 131 1.31 6.06 6.82
C ARG A 131 0.46 5.81 5.58
N LYS A 132 -0.62 6.58 5.38
CA LYS A 132 -1.47 6.48 4.18
C LYS A 132 -0.73 6.95 2.94
N LEU A 133 -0.01 8.06 3.01
CA LEU A 133 0.83 8.56 1.92
C LEU A 133 1.88 7.53 1.50
N ALA A 134 2.61 6.95 2.47
CA ALA A 134 3.60 5.92 2.21
C ALA A 134 3.02 4.64 1.56
N LYS A 135 1.73 4.36 1.76
CA LYS A 135 1.03 3.26 1.07
C LYS A 135 0.62 3.64 -0.36
N ALA A 136 0.13 4.86 -0.54
CA ALA A 136 -0.37 5.34 -1.83
C ALA A 136 0.75 5.47 -2.86
N ASP A 137 1.88 6.04 -2.47
CA ASP A 137 3.02 6.26 -3.35
C ASP A 137 4.18 5.31 -3.02
N PRO A 138 4.55 4.41 -3.94
CA PRO A 138 5.66 3.49 -3.74
C PRO A 138 7.04 4.17 -3.68
N LEU A 139 7.21 5.35 -4.28
CA LEU A 139 8.48 6.06 -4.39
C LEU A 139 8.73 7.05 -3.24
N VAL A 140 7.69 7.42 -2.49
CA VAL A 140 7.82 8.28 -1.32
C VAL A 140 8.37 7.50 -0.13
N LEU A 141 9.28 8.11 0.62
CA LEU A 141 9.73 7.63 1.92
C LEU A 141 9.26 8.58 3.02
N CYS A 142 8.50 8.06 3.96
CA CYS A 142 8.10 8.78 5.17
C CYS A 142 8.74 8.09 6.37
N TYR A 143 9.49 8.85 7.16
CA TYR A 143 10.13 8.35 8.37
C TYR A 143 10.23 9.45 9.42
N THR A 144 10.50 9.05 10.64
CA THR A 144 10.75 10.00 11.74
C THR A 144 12.23 9.92 12.10
N GLU A 145 12.91 11.06 12.17
CA GLU A 145 14.30 11.13 12.61
C GLU A 145 14.43 10.96 14.12
N GLU A 146 15.64 10.74 14.59
CA GLU A 146 15.94 10.65 16.01
C GLU A 146 15.63 11.96 16.76
N SER A 147 15.65 13.09 16.07
CA SER A 147 15.21 14.41 16.56
C SER A 147 13.71 14.47 16.87
N GLY A 148 12.91 13.51 16.34
CA GLY A 148 11.45 13.51 16.43
C GLY A 148 10.76 14.17 15.22
N GLU A 149 11.51 14.73 14.28
CA GLU A 149 10.99 15.36 13.08
C GLU A 149 10.46 14.32 12.08
N HIS A 150 9.30 14.61 11.50
CA HIS A 150 8.72 13.77 10.43
C HIS A 150 9.23 14.23 9.08
N ILE A 151 9.88 13.33 8.35
CA ILE A 151 10.48 13.60 7.05
C ILE A 151 9.67 12.94 5.94
N VAL A 152 9.40 13.72 4.89
CA VAL A 152 8.87 13.24 3.61
C VAL A 152 9.98 13.39 2.58
N ALA A 153 10.38 12.30 1.96
CA ALA A 153 11.45 12.29 0.95
C ALA A 153 10.93 11.72 -0.38
N GLY A 154 11.23 12.41 -1.46
CA GLY A 154 10.79 12.08 -2.81
C GLY A 154 11.86 12.24 -3.88
N CYS A 155 11.51 11.87 -5.10
CA CYS A 155 12.43 11.85 -6.24
C CYS A 155 12.77 13.24 -6.80
N GLY A 156 12.03 14.28 -6.43
CA GLY A 156 12.22 15.65 -6.89
C GLY A 156 11.24 16.63 -6.24
N GLU A 157 11.43 17.93 -6.47
CA GLU A 157 10.63 19.00 -5.86
C GLU A 157 9.14 18.86 -6.18
N LEU A 158 8.78 18.70 -7.45
CA LEU A 158 7.39 18.54 -7.87
C LEU A 158 6.73 17.30 -7.25
N HIS A 159 7.48 16.20 -7.14
CA HIS A 159 6.97 14.99 -6.49
C HIS A 159 6.65 15.23 -5.01
N VAL A 160 7.57 15.86 -4.29
CA VAL A 160 7.36 16.17 -2.86
C VAL A 160 6.23 17.19 -2.67
N GLU A 161 6.12 18.20 -3.54
CA GLU A 161 5.04 19.18 -3.50
C GLU A 161 3.66 18.52 -3.64
N ILE A 162 3.50 17.61 -4.61
CA ILE A 162 2.26 16.83 -4.79
C ILE A 162 1.98 15.98 -3.55
N CYS A 163 3.00 15.30 -3.03
CA CYS A 163 2.85 14.47 -1.83
C CYS A 163 2.45 15.27 -0.59
N LEU A 164 3.00 16.47 -0.41
CA LEU A 164 2.64 17.36 0.70
C LEU A 164 1.21 17.88 0.56
N LYS A 165 0.80 18.25 -0.65
CA LYS A 165 -0.57 18.66 -0.92
C LYS A 165 -1.56 17.54 -0.63
N ASP A 166 -1.30 16.33 -1.12
CA ASP A 166 -2.13 15.16 -0.85
C ASP A 166 -2.15 14.82 0.65
N LEU A 167 -1.02 15.01 1.35
CA LEU A 167 -0.95 14.81 2.79
C LEU A 167 -1.87 15.80 3.53
N GLU A 168 -1.80 17.09 3.21
CA GLU A 168 -2.59 18.14 3.85
C GLU A 168 -4.09 18.00 3.55
N GLU A 169 -4.46 17.84 2.27
CA GLU A 169 -5.85 17.88 1.83
C GLU A 169 -6.58 16.55 2.06
N ASP A 170 -5.90 15.41 1.85
CA ASP A 170 -6.54 14.11 1.71
C ASP A 170 -6.27 13.15 2.87
N TYR A 171 -5.01 13.03 3.29
CA TYR A 171 -4.61 11.98 4.23
C TYR A 171 -4.61 12.43 5.69
N ALA A 172 -3.99 13.56 6.00
CA ALA A 172 -3.95 14.10 7.36
C ALA A 172 -5.15 15.02 7.64
N LYS A 173 -5.60 15.78 6.63
CA LYS A 173 -6.71 16.75 6.73
C LYS A 173 -6.51 17.77 7.83
N CYS A 174 -5.29 18.25 7.96
CA CYS A 174 -4.89 19.27 8.90
C CYS A 174 -3.81 20.17 8.27
N PRO A 175 -3.76 21.48 8.64
CA PRO A 175 -2.75 22.38 8.11
C PRO A 175 -1.35 22.00 8.62
N LEU A 176 -0.42 21.99 7.67
CA LEU A 176 0.99 21.67 7.87
C LEU A 176 1.86 22.92 7.90
#